data_e6147fdcabcc7b3fe7fe1b8ce581b528
#
_entry.id   e6147fdcabcc7b3fe7fe1b8ce581b528
#
_cell.length_a   1.000
_cell.length_b   1.000
_cell.length_c   1.000
_cell.angle_alpha   90.00
_cell.angle_beta   90.00
_cell.angle_gamma   90.00
#
_symmetry.space_group_name_H-M   'P 1'
#
loop_
_entity.id
_entity.type
_entity.pdbx_description
1 polymer ?
#
loop_
_entity_poly.entity_id
_entity_poly.type
_entity_poly.pdbx_seq_one_letter_code
_entity_poly.pdbx_strand_id
1 'polypeptide(L)'
;MNFLNYSPARYIRNKNNYYVAYSVTHPQTGKLTEKRVKLNHIKTASERNSFAKNLIKEINKKLSEGFNPFLKQVQQVNIYKITDVLTDFLRKKRRELETRTITKETYTDYYQQLNSFFSMLNLEFLHEITEKHINLYLDDLFINKGLTACTRNHYLQTLRTFFNYCVQRKLIDFNIALNIEKERESEKKRCAIPSEILIKIFDYLTTKKADFYLLACWLLYACFIRPSEICKLKISNINFQNQTIFIPAEISKNKKNQSVTIPQNVADFILKLRLWEYPQNFYIIGKGFKPAEIKTTPQALRKVWAQIRGKLGFSDKYQFYSLKDTGITKMINFLDIREVRDQARHSNISITDVYTDRAKNKGNENIKKLDFKL
;
A
#
# COMPACT_ATOMS: atom_id res chain seq x y z
N MET A 1 -41.84 -25.15 -24.33
CA MET A 1 -42.13 -24.02 -23.43
C MET A 1 -42.74 -24.58 -22.15
N ASN A 2 -42.04 -24.61 -21.04
CA ASN A 2 -42.61 -24.97 -19.76
C ASN A 2 -43.50 -23.83 -19.27
N PHE A 3 -44.80 -23.99 -19.36
CA PHE A 3 -45.77 -23.04 -18.82
C PHE A 3 -45.63 -23.00 -17.29
N LEU A 4 -45.39 -21.83 -16.75
CA LEU A 4 -45.36 -21.63 -15.31
C LEU A 4 -46.76 -21.90 -14.73
N ASN A 5 -46.89 -22.90 -13.86
CA ASN A 5 -48.14 -23.16 -13.18
C ASN A 5 -48.25 -22.22 -11.96
N TYR A 6 -49.24 -21.33 -11.94
CA TYR A 6 -49.43 -20.36 -10.90
C TYR A 6 -50.93 -20.09 -10.59
N SER A 7 -51.22 -19.61 -9.38
CA SER A 7 -52.50 -19.03 -9.04
C SER A 7 -52.43 -17.51 -9.08
N PRO A 8 -53.40 -16.83 -9.70
CA PRO A 8 -53.41 -15.37 -9.76
C PRO A 8 -53.35 -14.69 -8.40
N ALA A 9 -52.78 -13.52 -8.36
CA ALA A 9 -52.69 -12.70 -7.17
C ALA A 9 -54.10 -12.24 -6.72
N ARG A 10 -54.37 -12.34 -5.44
CA ARG A 10 -55.65 -11.94 -4.80
C ARG A 10 -55.42 -11.18 -3.52
N TYR A 11 -56.30 -10.23 -3.23
CA TYR A 11 -56.28 -9.48 -1.97
C TYR A 11 -56.98 -10.28 -0.89
N ILE A 12 -56.34 -10.46 0.25
CA ILE A 12 -56.87 -11.22 1.40
C ILE A 12 -56.90 -10.31 2.62
N ARG A 13 -58.04 -10.29 3.28
CA ARG A 13 -58.28 -9.61 4.54
C ARG A 13 -58.62 -10.65 5.60
N ASN A 14 -57.83 -10.75 6.65
CA ASN A 14 -58.08 -11.66 7.77
C ASN A 14 -57.88 -10.92 9.10
N LYS A 15 -58.98 -10.60 9.81
CA LYS A 15 -58.99 -9.80 11.03
C LYS A 15 -58.16 -8.51 10.85
N ASN A 16 -56.96 -8.45 11.41
CA ASN A 16 -56.07 -7.28 11.34
C ASN A 16 -54.92 -7.45 10.34
N ASN A 17 -54.94 -8.48 9.49
CA ASN A 17 -53.93 -8.71 8.50
C ASN A 17 -54.43 -8.49 7.07
N TYR A 18 -53.72 -7.65 6.33
CA TYR A 18 -54.01 -7.30 4.95
C TYR A 18 -52.82 -7.68 4.08
N TYR A 19 -53.06 -8.53 3.06
CA TYR A 19 -51.98 -8.94 2.14
C TYR A 19 -52.50 -9.33 0.77
N VAL A 20 -51.63 -9.22 -0.21
CA VAL A 20 -51.83 -9.80 -1.55
C VAL A 20 -51.12 -11.15 -1.59
N ALA A 21 -51.83 -12.22 -1.91
CA ALA A 21 -51.31 -13.56 -1.99
C ALA A 21 -51.40 -14.11 -3.42
N TYR A 22 -50.42 -14.86 -3.82
CA TYR A 22 -50.36 -15.62 -5.08
C TYR A 22 -49.54 -16.87 -4.89
N SER A 23 -49.72 -17.88 -5.71
CA SER A 23 -48.96 -19.16 -5.62
C SER A 23 -48.26 -19.43 -6.93
N VAL A 24 -47.04 -19.95 -6.83
CA VAL A 24 -46.22 -20.34 -7.96
C VAL A 24 -45.55 -21.68 -7.67
N THR A 25 -45.36 -22.48 -8.69
CA THR A 25 -44.65 -23.77 -8.55
C THR A 25 -43.23 -23.54 -8.10
N HIS A 26 -42.86 -24.13 -6.95
CA HIS A 26 -41.49 -24.06 -6.42
C HIS A 26 -40.58 -24.96 -7.26
N PRO A 27 -39.46 -24.48 -7.82
CA PRO A 27 -38.66 -25.21 -8.80
C PRO A 27 -38.01 -26.47 -8.25
N GLN A 28 -37.69 -26.51 -6.94
CA GLN A 28 -37.07 -27.70 -6.32
C GLN A 28 -38.08 -28.75 -5.84
N THR A 29 -39.28 -28.34 -5.43
CA THR A 29 -40.27 -29.25 -4.82
C THR A 29 -41.40 -29.63 -5.77
N GLY A 30 -41.57 -28.93 -6.88
CA GLY A 30 -42.67 -29.10 -7.84
C GLY A 30 -44.06 -28.69 -7.27
N LYS A 31 -44.15 -28.25 -6.04
CA LYS A 31 -45.43 -27.88 -5.36
C LYS A 31 -45.76 -26.40 -5.53
N LEU A 32 -47.06 -26.11 -5.70
CA LEU A 32 -47.58 -24.77 -5.68
C LEU A 32 -47.36 -24.17 -4.26
N THR A 33 -46.54 -23.15 -4.16
CA THR A 33 -46.19 -22.51 -2.88
C THR A 33 -46.66 -21.06 -2.88
N GLU A 34 -47.38 -20.67 -1.79
CA GLU A 34 -47.95 -19.34 -1.67
C GLU A 34 -46.92 -18.30 -1.22
N LYS A 35 -46.97 -17.15 -1.86
CA LYS A 35 -46.24 -15.93 -1.48
C LYS A 35 -47.24 -14.86 -1.03
N ARG A 36 -46.85 -14.09 -0.01
CA ARG A 36 -47.71 -13.04 0.60
C ARG A 36 -46.93 -11.72 0.66
N VAL A 37 -47.57 -10.65 0.18
CA VAL A 37 -47.04 -9.27 0.33
C VAL A 37 -47.93 -8.55 1.34
N LYS A 38 -47.42 -8.26 2.52
CA LYS A 38 -48.16 -7.60 3.62
C LYS A 38 -48.41 -6.13 3.28
N LEU A 39 -49.64 -5.66 3.56
CA LEU A 39 -50.11 -4.29 3.34
C LEU A 39 -50.45 -3.55 4.63
N ASN A 40 -50.11 -4.11 5.80
CA ASN A 40 -50.42 -3.56 7.10
C ASN A 40 -49.73 -2.20 7.38
N HIS A 41 -48.70 -1.86 6.65
CA HIS A 41 -48.00 -0.58 6.76
C HIS A 41 -48.85 0.61 6.17
N ILE A 42 -49.85 0.31 5.36
CA ILE A 42 -50.74 1.32 4.79
C ILE A 42 -51.89 1.56 5.74
N LYS A 43 -51.97 2.76 6.31
CA LYS A 43 -52.90 3.09 7.42
C LYS A 43 -54.33 3.16 6.99
N THR A 44 -54.66 3.81 5.86
CA THR A 44 -56.07 4.01 5.46
C THR A 44 -56.59 2.87 4.59
N ALA A 45 -57.88 2.55 4.73
CA ALA A 45 -58.51 1.47 3.95
C ALA A 45 -58.60 1.81 2.45
N SER A 46 -58.80 3.08 2.12
CA SER A 46 -58.90 3.54 0.74
C SER A 46 -57.57 3.36 -0.01
N GLU A 47 -56.46 3.88 0.57
CA GLU A 47 -55.14 3.75 0.00
C GLU A 47 -54.71 2.29 -0.12
N ARG A 48 -55.02 1.47 0.89
CA ARG A 48 -54.67 0.05 0.88
C ARG A 48 -55.39 -0.71 -0.23
N ASN A 49 -56.68 -0.41 -0.47
CA ASN A 49 -57.44 -1.02 -1.57
C ASN A 49 -56.91 -0.60 -2.94
N SER A 50 -56.62 0.68 -3.12
CA SER A 50 -56.03 1.19 -4.34
C SER A 50 -54.68 0.56 -4.62
N PHE A 51 -53.80 0.52 -3.61
CA PHE A 51 -52.47 -0.09 -3.71
C PHE A 51 -52.56 -1.60 -4.02
N ALA A 52 -53.45 -2.33 -3.32
CA ALA A 52 -53.68 -3.76 -3.55
C ALA A 52 -54.11 -4.02 -5.00
N LYS A 53 -55.03 -3.22 -5.54
CA LYS A 53 -55.51 -3.34 -6.93
C LYS A 53 -54.40 -3.18 -7.95
N ASN A 54 -53.54 -2.17 -7.75
CA ASN A 54 -52.39 -1.93 -8.63
C ASN A 54 -51.35 -3.05 -8.50
N LEU A 55 -51.05 -3.49 -7.28
CA LEU A 55 -50.07 -4.56 -7.02
C LEU A 55 -50.54 -5.91 -7.62
N ILE A 56 -51.83 -6.24 -7.52
CA ILE A 56 -52.40 -7.42 -8.15
C ILE A 56 -52.20 -7.40 -9.66
N LYS A 57 -52.48 -6.25 -10.29
CA LYS A 57 -52.30 -6.08 -11.74
C LYS A 57 -50.85 -6.30 -12.15
N GLU A 58 -49.92 -5.72 -11.38
CA GLU A 58 -48.49 -5.83 -11.65
C GLU A 58 -47.99 -7.26 -11.45
N ILE A 59 -48.37 -7.94 -10.34
CA ILE A 59 -47.98 -9.32 -10.07
C ILE A 59 -48.54 -10.26 -11.14
N ASN A 60 -49.82 -10.13 -11.51
CA ASN A 60 -50.42 -11.00 -12.52
C ASN A 60 -49.76 -10.82 -13.90
N LYS A 61 -49.40 -9.59 -14.25
CA LYS A 61 -48.61 -9.32 -15.48
C LYS A 61 -47.29 -10.06 -15.45
N LYS A 62 -46.51 -9.90 -14.34
CA LYS A 62 -45.22 -10.60 -14.19
C LYS A 62 -45.35 -12.13 -14.22
N LEU A 63 -46.40 -12.67 -13.59
CA LEU A 63 -46.67 -14.12 -13.59
C LEU A 63 -46.97 -14.63 -14.99
N SER A 64 -47.77 -13.90 -15.78
CA SER A 64 -48.08 -14.25 -17.18
C SER A 64 -46.86 -14.15 -18.10
N GLU A 65 -45.87 -13.32 -17.74
CA GLU A 65 -44.57 -13.20 -18.41
C GLU A 65 -43.56 -14.27 -17.93
N GLY A 66 -43.96 -15.22 -17.07
CA GLY A 66 -43.12 -16.33 -16.62
C GLY A 66 -42.29 -16.03 -15.36
N PHE A 67 -42.56 -14.91 -14.64
CA PHE A 67 -41.85 -14.59 -13.42
C PHE A 67 -42.13 -15.62 -12.31
N ASN A 68 -41.06 -16.23 -11.78
CA ASN A 68 -41.13 -17.12 -10.64
C ASN A 68 -40.28 -16.58 -9.48
N PRO A 69 -40.88 -16.16 -8.34
CA PRO A 69 -40.17 -15.56 -7.20
C PRO A 69 -39.27 -16.53 -6.44
N PHE A 70 -39.32 -17.84 -6.76
CA PHE A 70 -38.45 -18.86 -6.19
C PHE A 70 -37.22 -19.16 -7.09
N LEU A 71 -37.27 -18.78 -8.35
CA LEU A 71 -36.06 -18.70 -9.14
C LEU A 71 -35.33 -17.44 -8.67
N LYS A 72 -34.15 -17.60 -8.07
CA LYS A 72 -33.23 -16.47 -8.00
C LYS A 72 -33.17 -15.89 -9.40
N GLN A 73 -33.50 -14.61 -9.57
CA GLN A 73 -33.13 -13.94 -10.81
C GLN A 73 -31.68 -14.34 -11.04
N VAL A 74 -31.41 -15.06 -12.10
CA VAL A 74 -30.05 -15.19 -12.60
C VAL A 74 -29.71 -13.75 -12.95
N GLN A 75 -29.06 -13.05 -12.00
CA GLN A 75 -28.38 -11.82 -12.32
C GLN A 75 -27.60 -12.18 -13.58
N GLN A 76 -27.81 -11.44 -14.66
CA GLN A 76 -26.96 -11.59 -15.82
C GLN A 76 -25.55 -11.49 -15.29
N VAL A 77 -24.89 -12.63 -15.13
CA VAL A 77 -23.50 -12.67 -14.73
C VAL A 77 -22.80 -12.01 -15.89
N ASN A 78 -22.47 -10.75 -15.72
CA ASN A 78 -21.68 -10.06 -16.71
C ASN A 78 -20.36 -10.84 -16.81
N ILE A 79 -20.21 -11.57 -17.90
CA ILE A 79 -19.08 -12.46 -18.12
C ILE A 79 -17.92 -11.59 -18.61
N TYR A 80 -17.00 -11.26 -17.69
CA TYR A 80 -15.81 -10.47 -18.00
C TYR A 80 -14.60 -11.40 -18.11
N LYS A 81 -13.88 -11.34 -19.24
CA LYS A 81 -12.63 -12.07 -19.40
C LYS A 81 -11.55 -11.44 -18.52
N ILE A 82 -10.80 -12.30 -17.83
CA ILE A 82 -9.69 -11.87 -16.96
C ILE A 82 -8.68 -11.00 -17.73
N THR A 83 -8.33 -11.41 -18.95
CA THR A 83 -7.38 -10.72 -19.83
C THR A 83 -7.79 -9.29 -20.12
N ASP A 84 -9.07 -9.05 -20.37
CA ASP A 84 -9.60 -7.73 -20.72
C ASP A 84 -9.60 -6.82 -19.49
N VAL A 85 -10.06 -7.33 -18.35
CA VAL A 85 -10.09 -6.59 -17.08
C VAL A 85 -8.67 -6.26 -16.61
N LEU A 86 -7.73 -7.19 -16.71
CA LEU A 86 -6.33 -6.98 -16.38
C LEU A 86 -5.71 -5.90 -17.29
N THR A 87 -5.96 -5.99 -18.59
CA THR A 87 -5.47 -5.00 -19.56
C THR A 87 -5.98 -3.60 -19.24
N ASP A 88 -7.27 -3.47 -18.92
CA ASP A 88 -7.89 -2.19 -18.54
C ASP A 88 -7.32 -1.61 -17.24
N PHE A 89 -7.12 -2.48 -16.24
CA PHE A 89 -6.46 -2.08 -14.98
C PHE A 89 -5.04 -1.58 -15.24
N LEU A 90 -4.23 -2.34 -15.98
CA LEU A 90 -2.85 -1.98 -16.28
C LEU A 90 -2.77 -0.72 -17.16
N ARG A 91 -3.71 -0.51 -18.09
CA ARG A 91 -3.82 0.73 -18.88
C ARG A 91 -4.08 1.93 -17.96
N LYS A 92 -4.99 1.80 -16.98
CA LYS A 92 -5.20 2.86 -15.96
C LYS A 92 -3.92 3.12 -15.17
N LYS A 93 -3.22 2.07 -14.70
CA LYS A 93 -1.98 2.20 -13.95
C LYS A 93 -0.84 2.80 -14.77
N ARG A 94 -0.80 2.50 -16.06
CA ARG A 94 0.14 3.14 -17.00
C ARG A 94 -0.13 4.64 -17.12
N ARG A 95 -1.39 5.06 -17.20
CA ARG A 95 -1.75 6.48 -17.18
C ARG A 95 -1.35 7.16 -15.88
N GLU A 96 -1.55 6.49 -14.74
CA GLU A 96 -1.08 6.97 -13.43
C GLU A 96 0.47 7.12 -13.38
N LEU A 97 1.21 6.25 -14.07
CA LEU A 97 2.67 6.38 -14.24
C LEU A 97 3.03 7.59 -15.11
N GLU A 98 2.38 7.78 -16.25
CA GLU A 98 2.60 8.91 -17.16
C GLU A 98 2.33 10.26 -16.48
N THR A 99 1.27 10.32 -15.65
CA THR A 99 0.95 11.50 -14.84
C THR A 99 1.78 11.59 -13.55
N ARG A 100 2.77 10.71 -13.36
CA ARG A 100 3.63 10.64 -12.18
C ARG A 100 2.88 10.44 -10.85
N THR A 101 1.64 9.97 -10.88
CA THR A 101 0.85 9.64 -9.68
C THR A 101 1.43 8.41 -8.98
N ILE A 102 1.92 7.42 -9.74
CA ILE A 102 2.69 6.28 -9.24
C ILE A 102 4.11 6.29 -9.80
N THR A 103 5.02 5.50 -9.22
CA THR A 103 6.39 5.32 -9.74
C THR A 103 6.45 4.18 -10.74
N LYS A 104 7.56 4.10 -11.50
CA LYS A 104 7.82 3.00 -12.41
C LYS A 104 7.89 1.66 -11.66
N GLU A 105 8.52 1.64 -10.50
CA GLU A 105 8.62 0.47 -9.64
C GLU A 105 7.23 -0.01 -9.22
N THR A 106 6.36 0.89 -8.76
CA THR A 106 4.97 0.55 -8.38
C THR A 106 4.17 -0.02 -9.56
N TYR A 107 4.33 0.54 -10.76
CA TYR A 107 3.70 -0.02 -11.96
C TYR A 107 4.23 -1.41 -12.27
N THR A 108 5.55 -1.60 -12.20
CA THR A 108 6.21 -2.89 -12.44
C THR A 108 5.74 -3.94 -11.44
N ASP A 109 5.57 -3.58 -10.16
CA ASP A 109 5.04 -4.47 -9.13
C ASP A 109 3.61 -4.92 -9.47
N TYR A 110 2.71 -4.00 -9.83
CA TYR A 110 1.36 -4.38 -10.29
C TYR A 110 1.41 -5.32 -11.49
N TYR A 111 2.20 -4.99 -12.49
CA TYR A 111 2.33 -5.79 -13.70
C TYR A 111 2.82 -7.20 -13.39
N GLN A 112 3.93 -7.33 -12.66
CA GLN A 112 4.54 -8.63 -12.37
C GLN A 112 3.67 -9.49 -11.45
N GLN A 113 3.15 -8.90 -10.37
CA GLN A 113 2.40 -9.63 -9.36
C GLN A 113 1.04 -10.11 -9.89
N LEU A 114 0.32 -9.28 -10.65
CA LEU A 114 -0.95 -9.69 -11.24
C LEU A 114 -0.77 -10.71 -12.35
N ASN A 115 0.22 -10.53 -13.24
CA ASN A 115 0.51 -11.55 -14.26
C ASN A 115 0.93 -12.88 -13.61
N SER A 116 1.73 -12.86 -12.53
CA SER A 116 2.10 -14.06 -11.79
C SER A 116 0.87 -14.77 -11.18
N PHE A 117 -0.08 -14.01 -10.63
CA PHE A 117 -1.32 -14.57 -10.10
C PHE A 117 -2.18 -15.20 -11.20
N PHE A 118 -2.50 -14.45 -12.25
CA PHE A 118 -3.40 -14.92 -13.31
C PHE A 118 -2.80 -16.04 -14.16
N SER A 119 -1.47 -16.08 -14.34
CA SER A 119 -0.81 -17.18 -15.03
C SER A 119 -0.85 -18.52 -14.28
N MET A 120 -1.01 -18.49 -12.95
CA MET A 120 -1.20 -19.70 -12.15
C MET A 120 -2.65 -20.22 -12.24
N LEU A 121 -3.61 -19.33 -12.52
CA LEU A 121 -5.01 -19.72 -12.65
C LEU A 121 -5.29 -20.23 -14.06
N ASN A 122 -5.90 -21.42 -14.15
CA ASN A 122 -6.42 -21.94 -15.41
C ASN A 122 -7.91 -21.55 -15.54
N LEU A 123 -8.20 -20.24 -15.46
CA LEU A 123 -9.53 -19.64 -15.48
C LEU A 123 -9.60 -18.57 -16.59
N GLU A 124 -10.75 -18.50 -17.27
CA GLU A 124 -10.97 -17.51 -18.33
C GLU A 124 -11.72 -16.27 -17.82
N PHE A 125 -12.65 -16.46 -16.87
CA PHE A 125 -13.59 -15.41 -16.48
C PHE A 125 -13.40 -14.96 -15.04
N LEU A 126 -13.61 -13.65 -14.81
CA LEU A 126 -13.41 -12.99 -13.51
C LEU A 126 -14.29 -13.58 -12.38
N HIS A 127 -15.54 -13.99 -12.71
CA HIS A 127 -16.49 -14.52 -11.73
C HIS A 127 -16.11 -15.94 -11.24
N GLU A 128 -15.22 -16.63 -11.92
CA GLU A 128 -14.72 -17.96 -11.53
C GLU A 128 -13.69 -17.86 -10.40
N ILE A 129 -13.11 -16.68 -10.20
CA ILE A 129 -12.10 -16.46 -9.18
C ILE A 129 -12.77 -16.42 -7.81
N THR A 130 -12.28 -17.23 -6.90
CA THR A 130 -12.75 -17.32 -5.51
C THR A 130 -11.63 -16.97 -4.52
N GLU A 131 -12.00 -16.72 -3.28
CA GLU A 131 -11.06 -16.54 -2.17
C GLU A 131 -10.10 -17.73 -2.04
N LYS A 132 -10.55 -18.96 -2.33
CA LYS A 132 -9.72 -20.17 -2.34
C LYS A 132 -8.56 -20.06 -3.32
N HIS A 133 -8.78 -19.53 -4.52
CA HIS A 133 -7.73 -19.37 -5.53
C HIS A 133 -6.66 -18.38 -5.06
N ILE A 134 -7.08 -17.31 -4.37
CA ILE A 134 -6.14 -16.32 -3.83
C ILE A 134 -5.32 -16.93 -2.70
N ASN A 135 -5.94 -17.65 -1.77
CA ASN A 135 -5.25 -18.33 -0.67
C ASN A 135 -4.22 -19.33 -1.20
N LEU A 136 -4.60 -20.21 -2.13
CA LEU A 136 -3.67 -21.16 -2.76
C LEU A 136 -2.47 -20.49 -3.40
N TYR A 137 -2.68 -19.36 -4.08
CA TYR A 137 -1.57 -18.60 -4.65
C TYR A 137 -0.65 -18.00 -3.58
N LEU A 138 -1.22 -17.39 -2.55
CA LEU A 138 -0.44 -16.79 -1.47
C LEU A 138 0.32 -17.83 -0.65
N ASP A 139 -0.27 -19.02 -0.47
CA ASP A 139 0.37 -20.15 0.18
C ASP A 139 1.52 -20.71 -0.67
N ASP A 140 1.35 -20.81 -1.99
CA ASP A 140 2.43 -21.18 -2.91
C ASP A 140 3.62 -20.21 -2.80
N LEU A 141 3.35 -18.91 -2.75
CA LEU A 141 4.40 -17.90 -2.58
C LEU A 141 5.13 -18.04 -1.23
N PHE A 142 4.39 -18.28 -0.15
CA PHE A 142 4.92 -18.27 1.19
C PHE A 142 5.57 -19.61 1.56
N ILE A 143 4.89 -20.73 1.31
CA ILE A 143 5.31 -22.07 1.71
C ILE A 143 6.27 -22.67 0.68
N ASN A 144 5.85 -22.76 -0.59
CA ASN A 144 6.60 -23.47 -1.61
C ASN A 144 7.78 -22.66 -2.15
N LYS A 145 7.59 -21.35 -2.39
CA LYS A 145 8.66 -20.47 -2.87
C LYS A 145 9.46 -19.81 -1.75
N GLY A 146 9.08 -20.01 -0.48
CA GLY A 146 9.80 -19.51 0.68
C GLY A 146 9.89 -17.98 0.78
N LEU A 147 8.93 -17.25 0.20
CA LEU A 147 8.93 -15.79 0.29
C LEU A 147 8.60 -15.34 1.71
N THR A 148 9.12 -14.18 2.10
CA THR A 148 8.84 -13.63 3.44
C THR A 148 7.37 -13.23 3.60
N ALA A 149 6.84 -13.26 4.83
CA ALA A 149 5.51 -12.78 5.16
C ALA A 149 5.25 -11.34 4.64
N CYS A 150 6.24 -10.45 4.75
CA CYS A 150 6.18 -9.10 4.21
C CYS A 150 5.94 -9.12 2.68
N THR A 151 6.68 -9.94 1.94
CA THR A 151 6.51 -10.06 0.48
C THR A 151 5.13 -10.64 0.13
N ARG A 152 4.71 -11.72 0.79
CA ARG A 152 3.38 -12.32 0.62
C ARG A 152 2.27 -11.29 0.87
N ASN A 153 2.40 -10.48 1.93
CA ASN A 153 1.44 -9.41 2.26
C ASN A 153 1.41 -8.29 1.19
N HIS A 154 2.53 -8.01 0.52
CA HIS A 154 2.56 -7.09 -0.62
C HIS A 154 1.76 -7.64 -1.81
N TYR A 155 1.87 -8.93 -2.13
CA TYR A 155 1.06 -9.57 -3.16
C TYR A 155 -0.44 -9.50 -2.82
N LEU A 156 -0.81 -9.80 -1.57
CA LEU A 156 -2.19 -9.65 -1.10
C LEU A 156 -2.69 -8.21 -1.27
N GLN A 157 -1.86 -7.20 -0.96
CA GLN A 157 -2.25 -5.81 -1.13
C GLN A 157 -2.46 -5.43 -2.61
N THR A 158 -1.67 -5.98 -3.52
CA THR A 158 -1.87 -5.81 -4.96
C THR A 158 -3.18 -6.43 -5.43
N LEU A 159 -3.49 -7.65 -4.99
CA LEU A 159 -4.75 -8.32 -5.29
C LEU A 159 -5.96 -7.53 -4.74
N ARG A 160 -5.88 -7.04 -3.49
CA ARG A 160 -6.90 -6.17 -2.92
C ARG A 160 -7.13 -4.91 -3.76
N THR A 161 -6.06 -4.31 -4.25
CA THR A 161 -6.15 -3.11 -5.11
C THR A 161 -6.82 -3.42 -6.45
N PHE A 162 -6.49 -4.56 -7.06
CA PHE A 162 -7.10 -5.00 -8.30
C PHE A 162 -8.60 -5.31 -8.13
N PHE A 163 -8.97 -6.10 -7.13
CA PHE A 163 -10.37 -6.43 -6.89
C PHE A 163 -11.20 -5.22 -6.42
N ASN A 164 -10.61 -4.25 -5.70
CA ASN A 164 -11.26 -2.97 -5.45
C ASN A 164 -11.56 -2.19 -6.74
N TYR A 165 -10.64 -2.21 -7.69
CA TYR A 165 -10.91 -1.63 -9.02
C TYR A 165 -12.07 -2.33 -9.71
N CYS A 166 -12.16 -3.65 -9.64
CA CYS A 166 -13.26 -4.42 -10.20
C CYS A 166 -14.62 -4.04 -9.55
N VAL A 167 -14.65 -3.89 -8.22
CA VAL A 167 -15.85 -3.43 -7.48
C VAL A 167 -16.26 -2.01 -7.92
N GLN A 168 -15.30 -1.07 -7.98
CA GLN A 168 -15.57 0.30 -8.41
C GLN A 168 -16.13 0.38 -9.84
N ARG A 169 -15.77 -0.58 -10.71
CA ARG A 169 -16.27 -0.71 -12.07
C ARG A 169 -17.54 -1.55 -12.17
N LYS A 170 -18.07 -2.03 -11.04
CA LYS A 170 -19.25 -2.92 -10.98
C LYS A 170 -19.08 -4.21 -11.78
N LEU A 171 -17.85 -4.70 -11.89
CA LEU A 171 -17.53 -5.98 -12.53
C LEU A 171 -17.79 -7.16 -11.59
N ILE A 172 -17.67 -6.92 -10.29
CA ILE A 172 -17.98 -7.84 -9.19
C ILE A 172 -18.66 -7.05 -8.07
N ASP A 173 -19.44 -7.73 -7.22
CA ASP A 173 -20.21 -7.09 -6.15
C ASP A 173 -19.35 -6.73 -4.93
N PHE A 174 -18.35 -7.53 -4.61
CA PHE A 174 -17.47 -7.34 -3.45
C PHE A 174 -16.03 -7.79 -3.74
N ASN A 175 -15.11 -7.25 -2.94
CA ASN A 175 -13.69 -7.60 -3.07
C ASN A 175 -13.38 -8.91 -2.37
N ILE A 176 -13.17 -9.96 -3.16
CA ILE A 176 -12.90 -11.33 -2.69
C ILE A 176 -11.55 -11.50 -1.94
N ALA A 177 -10.64 -10.51 -2.04
CA ALA A 177 -9.36 -10.53 -1.32
C ALA A 177 -9.42 -9.80 0.04
N LEU A 178 -10.55 -9.18 0.38
CA LEU A 178 -10.62 -8.27 1.53
C LEU A 178 -10.46 -9.00 2.86
N ASN A 179 -11.11 -10.15 3.03
CA ASN A 179 -11.15 -10.92 4.28
C ASN A 179 -9.93 -11.81 4.50
N ILE A 180 -9.06 -11.96 3.49
CA ILE A 180 -7.84 -12.78 3.63
C ILE A 180 -6.90 -12.08 4.60
N GLU A 181 -6.49 -12.78 5.65
CA GLU A 181 -5.62 -12.23 6.68
C GLU A 181 -4.18 -12.06 6.19
N LYS A 182 -3.51 -11.08 6.77
CA LYS A 182 -2.07 -10.89 6.57
C LYS A 182 -1.28 -11.85 7.44
N GLU A 183 -0.18 -12.38 6.90
CA GLU A 183 0.78 -13.10 7.70
C GLU A 183 1.50 -12.15 8.67
N ARG A 184 1.81 -12.67 9.86
CA ARG A 184 2.59 -11.94 10.85
C ARG A 184 4.00 -11.71 10.32
N GLU A 185 4.38 -10.47 10.14
CA GLU A 185 5.72 -10.12 9.68
C GLU A 185 6.73 -10.29 10.82
N SER A 186 7.87 -10.88 10.50
CA SER A 186 9.01 -10.93 11.43
C SER A 186 9.57 -9.54 11.67
N GLU A 187 10.22 -9.34 12.80
CA GLU A 187 10.94 -8.10 13.07
C GLU A 187 11.94 -7.77 11.95
N LYS A 188 12.12 -6.47 11.71
CA LYS A 188 13.06 -6.00 10.68
C LYS A 188 14.46 -6.55 10.97
N LYS A 189 15.04 -7.29 10.01
CA LYS A 189 16.44 -7.76 10.09
C LYS A 189 17.46 -6.63 10.32
N ARG A 190 17.09 -5.39 9.87
CA ARG A 190 17.95 -4.22 9.96
C ARG A 190 17.81 -3.55 11.32
N CYS A 191 18.94 -3.22 11.94
CA CYS A 191 19.01 -2.52 13.22
C CYS A 191 19.91 -1.26 13.10
N ALA A 192 19.83 -0.40 14.12
CA ALA A 192 20.72 0.73 14.27
C ALA A 192 22.16 0.25 14.49
N ILE A 193 23.13 1.00 13.98
CA ILE A 193 24.56 0.69 14.06
C ILE A 193 25.09 1.20 15.40
N PRO A 194 25.76 0.38 16.22
CA PRO A 194 26.44 0.83 17.43
C PRO A 194 27.46 1.93 17.13
N SER A 195 27.64 2.86 18.07
CA SER A 195 28.53 4.02 17.87
C SER A 195 29.97 3.62 17.56
N GLU A 196 30.49 2.61 18.21
CA GLU A 196 31.84 2.09 18.00
C GLU A 196 32.05 1.58 16.57
N ILE A 197 31.06 0.86 16.04
CA ILE A 197 31.09 0.36 14.66
C ILE A 197 30.95 1.51 13.66
N LEU A 198 30.08 2.48 13.96
CA LEU A 198 29.90 3.65 13.12
C LEU A 198 31.20 4.46 12.99
N ILE A 199 31.90 4.69 14.10
CA ILE A 199 33.22 5.35 14.12
C ILE A 199 34.20 4.59 13.24
N LYS A 200 34.36 3.28 13.43
CA LYS A 200 35.28 2.46 12.62
C LYS A 200 34.99 2.53 11.12
N ILE A 201 33.70 2.61 10.73
CA ILE A 201 33.32 2.75 9.31
C ILE A 201 33.74 4.12 8.77
N PHE A 202 33.48 5.19 9.52
CA PHE A 202 33.80 6.56 9.08
C PHE A 202 35.30 6.77 9.01
N ASP A 203 36.06 6.28 10.00
CA ASP A 203 37.54 6.32 10.02
C ASP A 203 38.13 5.53 8.83
N TYR A 204 37.59 4.34 8.55
CA TYR A 204 38.01 3.57 7.41
C TYR A 204 37.78 4.33 6.08
N LEU A 205 36.63 4.97 5.90
CA LEU A 205 36.32 5.74 4.70
C LEU A 205 37.23 6.97 4.57
N THR A 206 37.51 7.64 5.67
CA THR A 206 38.46 8.78 5.73
C THR A 206 39.87 8.33 5.37
N THR A 207 40.37 7.26 5.95
CA THR A 207 41.71 6.70 5.65
C THR A 207 41.83 6.28 4.18
N LYS A 208 40.77 5.76 3.59
CA LYS A 208 40.72 5.38 2.17
C LYS A 208 40.51 6.57 1.22
N LYS A 209 40.37 7.79 1.74
CA LYS A 209 40.05 9.01 0.96
C LYS A 209 38.82 8.84 0.08
N ALA A 210 37.82 8.09 0.59
CA ALA A 210 36.56 7.84 -0.10
C ALA A 210 35.54 8.95 0.20
N ASP A 211 35.96 10.19 0.07
CA ASP A 211 35.29 11.37 0.61
C ASP A 211 33.84 11.54 0.09
N PHE A 212 33.61 11.34 -1.20
CA PHE A 212 32.24 11.47 -1.72
C PHE A 212 31.33 10.29 -1.33
N TYR A 213 31.89 9.10 -1.12
CA TYR A 213 31.10 8.01 -0.55
C TYR A 213 30.82 8.26 0.93
N LEU A 214 31.77 8.83 1.66
CA LEU A 214 31.61 9.30 3.03
C LEU A 214 30.54 10.40 3.10
N LEU A 215 30.49 11.34 2.13
CA LEU A 215 29.42 12.31 2.02
C LEU A 215 28.05 11.63 1.84
N ALA A 216 27.94 10.60 1.00
CA ALA A 216 26.70 9.86 0.85
C ALA A 216 26.26 9.21 2.18
N CYS A 217 27.21 8.71 3.00
CA CYS A 217 26.94 8.22 4.35
C CYS A 217 26.43 9.35 5.28
N TRP A 218 27.05 10.51 5.26
CA TRP A 218 26.61 11.68 6.04
C TRP A 218 25.22 12.17 5.64
N LEU A 219 24.92 12.26 4.33
CA LEU A 219 23.62 12.67 3.84
C LEU A 219 22.50 11.69 4.29
N LEU A 220 22.81 10.39 4.38
CA LEU A 220 21.87 9.41 4.87
C LEU A 220 21.75 9.42 6.40
N TYR A 221 22.87 9.57 7.11
CA TYR A 221 22.97 9.47 8.56
C TYR A 221 22.47 10.72 9.28
N ALA A 222 22.91 11.90 8.85
CA ALA A 222 22.67 13.17 9.54
C ALA A 222 21.56 14.02 8.90
N CYS A 223 21.42 13.97 7.56
CA CYS A 223 20.35 14.69 6.85
C CYS A 223 19.13 13.79 6.54
N PHE A 224 19.18 12.51 6.85
CA PHE A 224 18.10 11.53 6.65
C PHE A 224 17.58 11.44 5.21
N ILE A 225 18.40 11.81 4.23
CA ILE A 225 18.06 11.74 2.81
C ILE A 225 18.10 10.27 2.35
N ARG A 226 17.07 9.81 1.67
CA ARG A 226 16.98 8.39 1.25
C ARG A 226 17.99 8.05 0.15
N PRO A 227 18.52 6.83 0.07
CA PRO A 227 19.51 6.46 -0.95
C PRO A 227 19.07 6.73 -2.38
N SER A 228 17.78 6.53 -2.69
CA SER A 228 17.24 6.82 -4.01
C SER A 228 17.18 8.32 -4.33
N GLU A 229 17.07 9.17 -3.29
CA GLU A 229 17.10 10.62 -3.40
C GLU A 229 18.55 11.11 -3.51
N ILE A 230 19.47 10.61 -2.67
CA ILE A 230 20.92 10.91 -2.73
C ILE A 230 21.45 10.73 -4.14
N CYS A 231 21.08 9.63 -4.81
CA CYS A 231 21.52 9.35 -6.19
C CYS A 231 20.97 10.34 -7.24
N LYS A 232 19.98 11.16 -6.88
CA LYS A 232 19.30 12.09 -7.80
C LYS A 232 19.54 13.55 -7.44
N LEU A 233 20.14 13.84 -6.28
CA LEU A 233 20.47 15.19 -5.87
C LEU A 233 21.57 15.78 -6.75
N LYS A 234 21.37 17.03 -7.17
CA LYS A 234 22.34 17.83 -7.92
C LYS A 234 23.01 18.88 -7.03
N ILE A 235 24.12 19.41 -7.48
CA ILE A 235 24.83 20.50 -6.79
C ILE A 235 23.88 21.70 -6.57
N SER A 236 23.06 22.05 -7.57
CA SER A 236 22.04 23.09 -7.48
C SER A 236 20.99 22.90 -6.40
N ASN A 237 20.89 21.71 -5.79
CA ASN A 237 19.97 21.48 -4.69
C ASN A 237 20.53 21.90 -3.33
N ILE A 238 21.83 22.25 -3.23
CA ILE A 238 22.46 22.70 -1.99
C ILE A 238 22.34 24.21 -1.88
N ASN A 239 21.76 24.69 -0.80
CA ASN A 239 21.82 26.10 -0.41
C ASN A 239 22.91 26.24 0.66
N PHE A 240 24.08 26.73 0.26
CA PHE A 240 25.23 26.89 1.15
C PHE A 240 25.02 27.99 2.20
N GLN A 241 24.25 29.03 1.88
CA GLN A 241 24.02 30.15 2.80
C GLN A 241 23.10 29.75 3.96
N ASN A 242 22.02 29.00 3.63
CA ASN A 242 21.01 28.54 4.59
C ASN A 242 21.30 27.18 5.18
N GLN A 243 22.41 26.56 4.81
CA GLN A 243 22.77 25.17 5.22
C GLN A 243 21.61 24.18 5.04
N THR A 244 21.00 24.18 3.83
CA THR A 244 19.88 23.31 3.52
C THR A 244 20.09 22.57 2.20
N ILE A 245 19.45 21.41 2.06
CA ILE A 245 19.34 20.69 0.80
C ILE A 245 17.88 20.63 0.41
N PHE A 246 17.57 21.23 -0.74
CA PHE A 246 16.24 21.15 -1.34
C PHE A 246 16.04 19.83 -2.06
N ILE A 247 14.96 19.14 -1.76
CA ILE A 247 14.59 17.85 -2.36
C ILE A 247 13.31 18.04 -3.16
N PRO A 248 13.43 18.16 -4.49
CA PRO A 248 12.27 18.35 -5.36
C PRO A 248 11.29 17.18 -5.30
N ALA A 249 10.00 17.46 -5.53
CA ALA A 249 8.93 16.46 -5.54
C ALA A 249 9.20 15.30 -6.52
N GLU A 250 9.86 15.57 -7.65
CA GLU A 250 10.16 14.57 -8.68
C GLU A 250 11.12 13.48 -8.19
N ILE A 251 12.02 13.81 -7.27
CA ILE A 251 12.99 12.86 -6.72
C ILE A 251 12.58 12.34 -5.35
N SER A 252 11.70 13.06 -4.66
CA SER A 252 11.21 12.72 -3.32
C SER A 252 10.30 11.50 -3.36
N LYS A 253 10.51 10.54 -2.44
CA LYS A 253 9.59 9.40 -2.26
C LYS A 253 8.17 9.85 -1.91
N ASN A 254 8.04 10.94 -1.18
CA ASN A 254 6.75 11.46 -0.71
C ASN A 254 6.07 12.39 -1.73
N LYS A 255 6.70 12.62 -2.90
CA LYS A 255 6.21 13.50 -3.99
C LYS A 255 5.88 14.92 -3.52
N LYS A 256 6.64 15.43 -2.56
CA LYS A 256 6.51 16.78 -2.03
C LYS A 256 7.87 17.49 -2.11
N ASN A 257 7.85 18.78 -2.43
CA ASN A 257 9.01 19.65 -2.30
C ASN A 257 9.30 19.84 -0.81
N GLN A 258 10.51 19.51 -0.39
CA GLN A 258 10.93 19.61 1.01
C GLN A 258 12.40 19.99 1.10
N SER A 259 12.77 20.69 2.15
CA SER A 259 14.17 20.95 2.49
C SER A 259 14.55 20.20 3.76
N VAL A 260 15.83 19.87 3.87
CA VAL A 260 16.42 19.31 5.08
C VAL A 260 17.57 20.19 5.51
N THR A 261 17.76 20.36 6.82
CA THR A 261 18.88 21.10 7.40
C THR A 261 20.15 20.26 7.33
N ILE A 262 21.26 20.87 7.05
CA ILE A 262 22.60 20.27 7.05
C ILE A 262 23.24 20.54 8.41
N PRO A 263 23.53 19.55 9.26
CA PRO A 263 24.28 19.76 10.51
C PRO A 263 25.66 20.36 10.23
N GLN A 264 26.20 21.18 11.16
CA GLN A 264 27.41 21.96 10.96
C GLN A 264 28.61 21.13 10.49
N ASN A 265 28.88 20.01 11.14
CA ASN A 265 29.98 19.12 10.76
C ASN A 265 29.86 18.55 9.32
N VAL A 266 28.63 18.39 8.82
CA VAL A 266 28.37 17.96 7.44
C VAL A 266 28.53 19.13 6.48
N ALA A 267 28.11 20.33 6.89
CA ALA A 267 28.33 21.55 6.12
C ALA A 267 29.83 21.83 5.94
N ASP A 268 30.61 21.75 7.01
CA ASP A 268 32.07 21.91 6.97
C ASP A 268 32.72 20.86 6.04
N PHE A 269 32.23 19.63 6.07
CA PHE A 269 32.71 18.58 5.17
C PHE A 269 32.35 18.85 3.71
N ILE A 270 31.16 19.36 3.42
CA ILE A 270 30.72 19.77 2.08
C ILE A 270 31.61 20.95 1.59
N LEU A 271 31.93 21.91 2.45
CA LEU A 271 32.83 23.02 2.15
C LEU A 271 34.24 22.50 1.83
N LYS A 272 34.78 21.58 2.63
CA LYS A 272 36.08 20.93 2.37
C LYS A 272 36.14 20.25 1.00
N LEU A 273 35.02 19.66 0.53
CA LEU A 273 34.91 19.02 -0.77
C LEU A 273 34.77 20.02 -1.94
N ARG A 274 34.62 21.32 -1.66
CA ARG A 274 34.51 22.38 -2.65
C ARG A 274 33.44 22.12 -3.70
N LEU A 275 32.24 21.64 -3.25
CA LEU A 275 31.17 21.25 -4.17
C LEU A 275 30.69 22.37 -5.09
N TRP A 276 30.84 23.63 -4.67
CA TRP A 276 30.49 24.81 -5.49
C TRP A 276 31.35 24.98 -6.74
N GLU A 277 32.48 24.31 -6.85
CA GLU A 277 33.34 24.34 -8.03
C GLU A 277 32.89 23.42 -9.16
N TYR A 278 31.97 22.51 -8.84
CA TYR A 278 31.40 21.61 -9.84
C TYR A 278 30.20 22.25 -10.54
N PRO A 279 29.91 21.87 -11.80
CA PRO A 279 28.72 22.35 -12.51
C PRO A 279 27.44 22.08 -11.75
N GLN A 280 26.54 23.06 -11.70
CA GLN A 280 25.30 23.02 -10.93
C GLN A 280 24.37 21.87 -11.32
N ASN A 281 24.43 21.41 -12.56
CA ASN A 281 23.61 20.30 -13.08
C ASN A 281 24.18 18.90 -12.76
N PHE A 282 25.42 18.82 -12.22
CA PHE A 282 26.02 17.53 -11.83
C PHE A 282 25.33 16.94 -10.61
N TYR A 283 25.24 15.62 -10.60
CA TYR A 283 24.81 14.88 -9.42
C TYR A 283 25.89 14.95 -8.34
N ILE A 284 25.52 15.21 -7.09
CA ILE A 284 26.45 15.27 -5.95
C ILE A 284 27.22 13.95 -5.83
N ILE A 285 26.49 12.83 -5.93
CA ILE A 285 27.05 11.48 -5.94
C ILE A 285 26.73 10.85 -7.29
N GLY A 286 27.58 11.12 -8.27
CA GLY A 286 27.46 10.59 -9.62
C GLY A 286 28.14 9.23 -9.79
N LYS A 287 28.33 8.82 -11.05
CA LYS A 287 29.07 7.60 -11.42
C LYS A 287 30.49 7.65 -10.87
N GLY A 288 30.93 6.57 -10.22
CA GLY A 288 32.26 6.52 -9.57
C GLY A 288 32.29 7.22 -8.20
N PHE A 289 31.13 7.56 -7.63
CA PHE A 289 30.98 8.23 -6.33
C PHE A 289 31.68 9.59 -6.24
N LYS A 290 31.69 10.36 -7.31
CA LYS A 290 32.15 11.76 -7.35
C LYS A 290 31.11 12.59 -8.13
N PRO A 291 31.12 13.92 -8.03
CA PRO A 291 30.24 14.75 -8.83
C PRO A 291 30.37 14.45 -10.33
N ALA A 292 29.25 14.19 -11.01
CA ALA A 292 29.23 13.83 -12.43
C ALA A 292 27.86 14.07 -13.07
N GLU A 293 27.82 14.15 -14.40
CA GLU A 293 26.58 14.24 -15.18
C GLU A 293 25.72 12.97 -15.10
N ILE A 294 26.35 11.82 -14.91
CA ILE A 294 25.70 10.53 -14.82
C ILE A 294 25.51 10.18 -13.34
N LYS A 295 24.25 9.96 -12.94
CA LYS A 295 23.92 9.56 -11.58
C LYS A 295 24.43 8.17 -11.23
N THR A 296 24.70 7.94 -9.94
CA THR A 296 24.90 6.61 -9.38
C THR A 296 23.54 5.91 -9.11
N THR A 297 23.57 4.69 -8.59
CA THR A 297 22.36 3.92 -8.24
C THR A 297 22.35 3.52 -6.77
N PRO A 298 21.18 3.33 -6.15
CA PRO A 298 21.10 2.82 -4.78
C PRO A 298 21.75 1.45 -4.61
N GLN A 299 21.75 0.62 -5.66
CA GLN A 299 22.45 -0.66 -5.66
C GLN A 299 23.95 -0.51 -5.55
N ALA A 300 24.54 0.46 -6.28
CA ALA A 300 25.98 0.73 -6.21
C ALA A 300 26.38 1.16 -4.78
N LEU A 301 25.61 2.05 -4.15
CA LEU A 301 25.83 2.44 -2.75
C LEU A 301 25.81 1.23 -1.81
N ARG A 302 24.80 0.36 -1.95
CA ARG A 302 24.67 -0.86 -1.13
C ARG A 302 25.79 -1.86 -1.37
N LYS A 303 26.24 -2.00 -2.63
CA LYS A 303 27.35 -2.91 -3.00
C LYS A 303 28.65 -2.50 -2.31
N VAL A 304 29.01 -1.22 -2.37
CA VAL A 304 30.19 -0.69 -1.66
C VAL A 304 30.05 -0.86 -0.15
N TRP A 305 28.89 -0.59 0.41
CA TRP A 305 28.62 -0.81 1.83
C TRP A 305 28.83 -2.26 2.24
N ALA A 306 28.35 -3.23 1.45
CA ALA A 306 28.54 -4.65 1.71
C ALA A 306 30.01 -5.04 1.67
N GLN A 307 30.82 -4.46 0.76
CA GLN A 307 32.26 -4.66 0.71
C GLN A 307 32.97 -4.13 1.97
N ILE A 308 32.59 -2.90 2.40
CA ILE A 308 33.14 -2.28 3.62
C ILE A 308 32.79 -3.15 4.84
N ARG A 309 31.52 -3.55 4.94
CA ARG A 309 31.05 -4.43 6.01
C ARG A 309 31.81 -5.75 6.08
N GLY A 310 32.04 -6.40 4.93
CA GLY A 310 32.81 -7.63 4.85
C GLY A 310 34.28 -7.42 5.26
N LYS A 311 34.91 -6.34 4.82
CA LYS A 311 36.29 -6.01 5.20
C LYS A 311 36.47 -5.72 6.69
N LEU A 312 35.49 -5.08 7.30
CA LEU A 312 35.51 -4.70 8.72
C LEU A 312 34.87 -5.74 9.65
N GLY A 313 34.37 -6.85 9.10
CA GLY A 313 33.82 -7.97 9.87
C GLY A 313 32.48 -7.65 10.57
N PHE A 314 31.65 -6.77 10.02
CA PHE A 314 30.38 -6.41 10.66
C PHE A 314 29.22 -7.28 10.22
N SER A 315 28.22 -7.40 11.12
CA SER A 315 26.99 -8.15 10.87
C SER A 315 26.23 -7.63 9.64
N ASP A 316 25.56 -8.54 8.93
CA ASP A 316 24.67 -8.24 7.80
C ASP A 316 23.41 -7.46 8.22
N LYS A 317 23.11 -7.38 9.52
CA LYS A 317 22.06 -6.52 10.09
C LYS A 317 22.37 -5.03 9.92
N TYR A 318 23.65 -4.64 9.80
CA TYR A 318 24.06 -3.25 9.59
C TYR A 318 24.12 -2.93 8.10
N GLN A 319 22.97 -2.66 7.53
CA GLN A 319 22.83 -2.32 6.12
C GLN A 319 23.07 -0.82 5.87
N PHE A 320 23.30 -0.42 4.61
CA PHE A 320 23.50 0.99 4.28
C PHE A 320 22.40 1.90 4.83
N TYR A 321 21.14 1.47 4.72
CA TYR A 321 20.00 2.23 5.26
C TYR A 321 19.97 2.28 6.79
N SER A 322 20.69 1.41 7.50
CA SER A 322 20.84 1.47 8.95
C SER A 322 21.46 2.79 9.43
N LEU A 323 22.25 3.47 8.58
CA LEU A 323 22.74 4.81 8.88
C LEU A 323 21.59 5.78 9.20
N LYS A 324 20.53 5.80 8.39
CA LYS A 324 19.36 6.63 8.66
C LYS A 324 18.68 6.26 9.97
N ASP A 325 18.47 4.96 10.21
CA ASP A 325 17.87 4.48 11.46
C ASP A 325 18.70 4.90 12.68
N THR A 326 20.03 4.80 12.57
CA THR A 326 20.98 5.21 13.63
C THR A 326 20.93 6.72 13.88
N GLY A 327 20.93 7.49 12.79
CA GLY A 327 20.90 8.96 12.89
C GLY A 327 19.61 9.45 13.55
N ILE A 328 18.46 8.91 13.14
CA ILE A 328 17.16 9.26 13.75
C ILE A 328 17.16 8.89 15.23
N THR A 329 17.57 7.67 15.61
CA THR A 329 17.63 7.23 17.01
C THR A 329 18.56 8.12 17.85
N LYS A 330 19.68 8.58 17.29
CA LYS A 330 20.56 9.54 18.00
C LYS A 330 19.93 10.90 18.15
N MET A 331 19.31 11.45 17.08
CA MET A 331 18.77 12.81 17.06
C MET A 331 17.59 12.98 18.04
N ILE A 332 16.78 11.95 18.24
CA ILE A 332 15.67 11.92 19.21
C ILE A 332 16.15 12.17 20.65
N ASN A 333 17.42 11.87 20.97
CA ASN A 333 17.97 12.13 22.29
C ASN A 333 18.30 13.62 22.54
N PHE A 334 18.31 14.45 21.48
CA PHE A 334 18.75 15.85 21.55
C PHE A 334 17.65 16.82 21.13
N LEU A 335 16.69 16.41 20.29
CA LEU A 335 15.65 17.24 19.71
C LEU A 335 14.26 16.68 19.99
N ASP A 336 13.25 17.55 19.92
CA ASP A 336 11.85 17.12 19.98
C ASP A 336 11.53 16.16 18.82
N ILE A 337 10.68 15.19 19.09
CA ILE A 337 10.28 14.17 18.10
C ILE A 337 9.66 14.78 16.83
N ARG A 338 9.02 15.96 16.94
CA ARG A 338 8.42 16.66 15.80
C ARG A 338 9.51 17.25 14.90
N GLU A 339 10.58 17.81 15.49
CA GLU A 339 11.72 18.33 14.75
C GLU A 339 12.43 17.18 14.00
N VAL A 340 12.60 16.04 14.67
CA VAL A 340 13.19 14.83 14.05
C VAL A 340 12.28 14.27 12.95
N ARG A 341 10.96 14.26 13.15
CA ARG A 341 9.98 13.88 12.13
C ARG A 341 10.11 14.74 10.88
N ASP A 342 10.20 16.06 11.06
CA ASP A 342 10.26 17.04 9.99
C ASP A 342 11.58 16.91 9.22
N GLN A 343 12.70 16.81 9.94
CA GLN A 343 14.01 16.52 9.33
C GLN A 343 14.04 15.19 8.59
N ALA A 344 13.42 14.13 9.14
CA ALA A 344 13.32 12.81 8.49
C ALA A 344 12.29 12.78 7.36
N ARG A 345 11.46 13.82 7.25
CA ARG A 345 10.37 13.94 6.27
C ARG A 345 9.41 12.76 6.34
N HIS A 346 9.00 12.40 7.57
CA HIS A 346 8.00 11.38 7.82
C HIS A 346 6.60 11.99 7.71
N SER A 347 5.70 11.31 7.03
CA SER A 347 4.31 11.76 6.83
C SER A 347 3.47 11.71 8.11
N ASN A 348 3.88 10.86 9.07
CA ASN A 348 3.20 10.69 10.35
C ASN A 348 4.24 10.53 11.47
N ILE A 349 3.93 11.07 12.64
CA ILE A 349 4.78 10.99 13.85
C ILE A 349 4.99 9.53 14.30
N SER A 350 3.99 8.66 14.13
CA SER A 350 4.08 7.23 14.46
C SER A 350 5.22 6.50 13.75
N ILE A 351 5.67 7.01 12.58
CA ILE A 351 6.84 6.46 11.88
C ILE A 351 8.13 6.81 12.66
N THR A 352 8.15 7.95 13.36
CA THR A 352 9.29 8.39 14.16
C THR A 352 9.26 7.73 15.55
N ASP A 353 8.07 7.48 16.11
CA ASP A 353 7.90 6.82 17.41
C ASP A 353 8.54 5.43 17.48
N VAL A 354 8.60 4.70 16.37
CA VAL A 354 9.30 3.40 16.30
C VAL A 354 10.76 3.50 16.74
N TYR A 355 11.37 4.69 16.64
CA TYR A 355 12.75 4.92 17.05
C TYR A 355 12.88 5.31 18.53
N THR A 356 11.81 5.84 19.15
CA THR A 356 11.78 6.16 20.58
C THR A 356 11.72 4.90 21.43
N ASP A 357 11.00 3.87 21.00
CA ASP A 357 10.90 2.60 21.74
C ASP A 357 12.26 1.87 21.84
N ARG A 358 13.13 2.05 20.85
CA ARG A 358 14.50 1.52 20.89
C ARG A 358 15.40 2.24 21.91
N ALA A 359 15.08 3.49 22.26
CA ALA A 359 15.76 4.26 23.27
C ALA A 359 15.20 3.99 24.68
N LYS A 360 13.95 3.55 24.81
CA LYS A 360 13.25 3.32 26.09
C LYS A 360 13.79 2.15 26.92
N ASN A 361 14.54 1.22 26.34
CA ASN A 361 15.19 0.14 27.09
C ASN A 361 16.33 0.61 28.00
N LYS A 362 16.71 1.89 27.94
CA LYS A 362 17.58 2.54 28.91
C LYS A 362 16.71 3.48 29.72
N GLY A 363 16.65 3.31 31.05
CA GLY A 363 15.86 4.20 31.91
C GLY A 363 16.02 5.68 31.49
N ASN A 364 14.93 6.43 31.50
CA ASN A 364 14.91 7.83 31.06
C ASN A 364 15.65 8.71 32.09
N GLU A 365 16.80 9.24 31.73
CA GLU A 365 17.64 10.06 32.59
C GLU A 365 16.94 11.34 33.10
N ASN A 366 16.00 11.89 32.31
CA ASN A 366 15.21 13.03 32.75
C ASN A 366 14.21 12.63 33.83
N ILE A 367 13.59 11.46 33.73
CA ILE A 367 12.69 10.92 34.75
C ILE A 367 13.45 10.60 36.02
N LYS A 368 14.68 10.05 35.93
CA LYS A 368 15.53 9.79 37.10
C LYS A 368 15.90 11.05 37.89
N LYS A 369 15.89 12.22 37.25
CA LYS A 369 16.20 13.51 37.88
C LYS A 369 14.97 14.20 38.43
N LEU A 370 13.74 13.68 38.18
CA LEU A 370 12.54 14.30 38.73
C LEU A 370 12.40 13.93 40.21
N ASP A 371 12.28 14.95 41.04
CA ASP A 371 11.93 14.84 42.46
C ASP A 371 10.46 15.18 42.63
N PHE A 372 9.63 14.11 42.82
CA PHE A 372 8.21 14.28 43.09
C PHE A 372 8.03 14.60 44.58
N LYS A 373 7.89 15.88 44.91
CA LYS A 373 7.44 16.26 46.25
C LYS A 373 5.95 16.06 46.36
N LEU A 374 5.54 15.21 47.34
CA LEU A 374 4.13 15.03 47.74
C LEU A 374 3.67 16.16 48.60
#